data_dd11ba53c689d7fff26bb72dbdeabc5b
#
_entry.id   dd11ba53c689d7fff26bb72dbdeabc5b
#
_cell.length_a   1.000
_cell.length_b   1.000
_cell.length_c   1.000
_cell.angle_alpha   90.00
_cell.angle_beta   90.00
_cell.angle_gamma   90.00
#
_symmetry.space_group_name_H-M   'P 1'
#
loop_
_entity.id
_entity.type
_entity.pdbx_description
1 polymer ?
#
loop_
_entity_poly.entity_id
_entity_poly.type
_entity_poly.pdbx_seq_one_letter_code
_entity_poly.pdbx_strand_id
1 'polypeptide(L)'
;MHYVIVNADDFGNSEGINRGIIAAHEQGIVTSTSLMVNTPATAAAVKLARAYPNLGLGLHVNLTGEGERRVDLEDRQAVKRELEEQFNRFVDLTGQLPTHLDSHQHVHREFNVGHLFIKLSLRYGLPLRGYSEVVYNSRFYGQWEYGKTEERYISVEFLISLLKAAKRGITEIACHPGYVVAEFNPVYNWEREVELKALTNPRVKSVIEEEGIQLINYQDYLRRAEVA
;
A
#
# COMPACT_ATOMS: atom_id res chain seq x y z
N MET A 1 8.97 -21.51 -4.37
CA MET A 1 9.33 -20.51 -3.35
C MET A 1 8.08 -19.69 -3.05
N HIS A 2 7.95 -19.20 -1.81
CA HIS A 2 6.83 -18.36 -1.36
C HIS A 2 7.39 -16.98 -1.08
N TYR A 3 7.00 -16.01 -1.88
CA TYR A 3 7.38 -14.62 -1.68
C TYR A 3 6.18 -13.83 -1.21
N VAL A 4 6.37 -12.96 -0.23
CA VAL A 4 5.32 -12.08 0.26
C VAL A 4 5.82 -10.64 0.25
N ILE A 5 5.02 -9.75 -0.34
CA ILE A 5 5.13 -8.31 -0.22
C ILE A 5 4.08 -7.86 0.79
N VAL A 6 4.47 -7.15 1.82
CA VAL A 6 3.53 -6.51 2.74
C VAL A 6 3.57 -5.02 2.42
N ASN A 7 2.49 -4.55 1.75
CA ASN A 7 2.38 -3.16 1.33
C ASN A 7 1.51 -2.35 2.28
N ALA A 8 2.07 -1.28 2.83
CA ALA A 8 1.33 -0.34 3.66
C ALA A 8 0.81 0.82 2.80
N ASP A 9 -0.51 0.95 2.75
CA ASP A 9 -1.19 2.00 1.98
C ASP A 9 -1.22 3.33 2.76
N ASP A 10 -1.57 4.43 2.08
CA ASP A 10 -1.81 5.77 2.63
C ASP A 10 -0.55 6.51 3.16
N PHE A 11 0.66 6.15 2.76
CA PHE A 11 1.85 6.91 3.14
C PHE A 11 1.76 8.35 2.63
N GLY A 12 1.97 9.32 3.49
CA GLY A 12 1.79 10.75 3.18
C GLY A 12 0.44 11.31 3.64
N ASN A 13 -0.53 10.49 4.01
CA ASN A 13 -1.86 10.96 4.39
C ASN A 13 -1.83 11.78 5.69
N SER A 14 -1.19 11.28 6.74
CA SER A 14 -0.95 12.00 8.00
C SER A 14 0.39 11.64 8.61
N GLU A 15 0.88 12.46 9.55
CA GLU A 15 2.12 12.17 10.28
C GLU A 15 2.02 10.91 11.13
N GLY A 16 0.86 10.63 11.70
CA GLY A 16 0.61 9.42 12.48
C GLY A 16 0.69 8.16 11.61
N ILE A 17 0.09 8.20 10.42
CA ILE A 17 0.19 7.11 9.44
C ILE A 17 1.63 6.93 8.98
N ASN A 18 2.32 8.01 8.64
CA ASN A 18 3.72 7.95 8.22
C ASN A 18 4.60 7.26 9.28
N ARG A 19 4.47 7.66 10.55
CA ARG A 19 5.23 7.05 11.65
C ARG A 19 4.88 5.59 11.88
N GLY A 20 3.58 5.24 11.78
CA GLY A 20 3.14 3.85 11.94
C GLY A 20 3.66 2.93 10.83
N ILE A 21 3.67 3.40 9.58
CA ILE A 21 4.25 2.66 8.45
C ILE A 21 5.73 2.42 8.65
N ILE A 22 6.49 3.44 9.05
CA ILE A 22 7.92 3.29 9.34
C ILE A 22 8.15 2.33 10.51
N ALA A 23 7.38 2.43 11.59
CA ALA A 23 7.47 1.48 12.71
C ALA A 23 7.17 0.03 12.27
N ALA A 24 6.17 -0.16 11.40
CA ALA A 24 5.84 -1.46 10.84
C ALA A 24 6.93 -2.02 9.90
N HIS A 25 7.68 -1.14 9.25
CA HIS A 25 8.86 -1.52 8.45
C HIS A 25 10.06 -1.88 9.32
N GLU A 26 10.41 -1.03 10.29
CA GLU A 26 11.59 -1.25 11.15
C GLU A 26 11.43 -2.44 12.10
N GLN A 27 10.27 -2.54 12.74
CA GLN A 27 10.02 -3.49 13.83
C GLN A 27 9.18 -4.68 13.39
N GLY A 28 8.53 -4.59 12.24
CA GLY A 28 7.56 -5.56 11.75
C GLY A 28 7.96 -6.23 10.45
N ILE A 29 6.96 -6.42 9.60
CA ILE A 29 7.06 -7.19 8.35
C ILE A 29 6.74 -6.37 7.09
N VAL A 30 6.47 -5.07 7.20
CA VAL A 30 6.19 -4.21 6.05
C VAL A 30 7.45 -4.05 5.18
N THR A 31 7.31 -4.33 3.89
CA THR A 31 8.40 -4.30 2.91
C THR A 31 8.23 -3.24 1.84
N SER A 32 6.99 -2.80 1.61
CA SER A 32 6.65 -1.77 0.64
C SER A 32 5.59 -0.82 1.21
N THR A 33 5.49 0.35 0.63
CA THR A 33 4.43 1.32 0.92
C THR A 33 4.06 2.08 -0.35
N SER A 34 2.84 2.58 -0.43
CA SER A 34 2.40 3.42 -1.54
C SER A 34 2.09 4.83 -1.06
N LEU A 35 2.72 5.82 -1.72
CA LEU A 35 2.75 7.23 -1.35
C LEU A 35 1.59 8.01 -1.99
N MET A 36 0.82 8.71 -1.19
CA MET A 36 -0.06 9.78 -1.63
C MET A 36 0.76 11.07 -1.84
N VAL A 37 0.67 11.67 -3.01
CA VAL A 37 1.47 12.86 -3.37
C VAL A 37 0.74 14.19 -3.20
N ASN A 38 -0.55 14.16 -2.89
CA ASN A 38 -1.44 15.31 -2.83
C ASN A 38 -2.10 15.50 -1.46
N THR A 39 -1.41 15.12 -0.39
CA THR A 39 -1.89 15.16 1.00
C THR A 39 -0.95 16.01 1.88
N PRO A 40 -1.42 16.50 3.04
CA PRO A 40 -0.64 17.42 3.87
C PRO A 40 0.71 16.84 4.36
N ALA A 41 0.78 15.54 4.64
CA ALA A 41 1.98 14.91 5.19
C ALA A 41 2.91 14.29 4.13
N THR A 42 2.66 14.52 2.82
CA THR A 42 3.46 14.00 1.70
C THR A 42 4.95 14.36 1.83
N ALA A 43 5.27 15.63 2.13
CA ALA A 43 6.67 16.06 2.23
C ALA A 43 7.43 15.36 3.36
N ALA A 44 6.77 15.15 4.50
CA ALA A 44 7.32 14.39 5.62
C ALA A 44 7.53 12.91 5.23
N ALA A 45 6.56 12.30 4.53
CA ALA A 45 6.68 10.93 4.04
C ALA A 45 7.87 10.75 3.08
N VAL A 46 8.06 11.65 2.12
CA VAL A 46 9.21 11.62 1.19
C VAL A 46 10.53 11.71 1.93
N LYS A 47 10.63 12.57 2.95
CA LYS A 47 11.82 12.66 3.80
C LYS A 47 12.11 11.36 4.54
N LEU A 48 11.07 10.72 5.08
CA LEU A 48 11.18 9.42 5.74
C LEU A 48 11.59 8.33 4.75
N ALA A 49 10.97 8.23 3.58
CA ALA A 49 11.30 7.22 2.57
C ALA A 49 12.78 7.23 2.18
N ARG A 50 13.39 8.42 2.09
CA ARG A 50 14.83 8.57 1.80
C ARG A 50 15.74 7.96 2.87
N ALA A 51 15.29 7.89 4.13
CA ALA A 51 16.03 7.27 5.21
C ALA A 51 15.90 5.74 5.24
N TYR A 52 14.93 5.19 4.48
CA TYR A 52 14.62 3.75 4.43
C TYR A 52 14.68 3.21 3.00
N PRO A 53 15.87 3.12 2.38
CA PRO A 53 16.02 2.73 0.97
C PRO A 53 15.57 1.29 0.66
N ASN A 54 15.40 0.45 1.68
CA ASN A 54 14.88 -0.91 1.54
C ASN A 54 13.35 -0.98 1.58
N LEU A 55 12.66 0.11 1.88
CA LEU A 55 11.21 0.21 1.80
C LEU A 55 10.82 0.50 0.34
N GLY A 56 10.18 -0.46 -0.33
CA GLY A 56 9.68 -0.26 -1.69
C GLY A 56 8.67 0.88 -1.72
N LEU A 57 8.87 1.88 -2.59
CA LEU A 57 8.02 3.07 -2.64
C LEU A 57 7.20 3.11 -3.94
N GLY A 58 5.90 2.85 -3.83
CA GLY A 58 4.91 2.95 -4.90
C GLY A 58 4.13 4.26 -4.89
N LEU A 59 3.29 4.45 -5.90
CA LEU A 59 2.35 5.57 -5.99
C LEU A 59 0.94 5.12 -5.61
N HIS A 60 0.38 5.70 -4.53
CA HIS A 60 -1.00 5.57 -4.10
C HIS A 60 -1.83 6.71 -4.68
N VAL A 61 -2.43 6.46 -5.85
CA VAL A 61 -3.20 7.50 -6.55
C VAL A 61 -4.45 7.85 -5.74
N ASN A 62 -4.61 9.12 -5.38
CA ASN A 62 -5.72 9.61 -4.59
C ASN A 62 -6.64 10.51 -5.42
N LEU A 63 -7.72 9.93 -5.94
CA LEU A 63 -8.76 10.62 -6.72
C LEU A 63 -10.00 10.98 -5.90
N THR A 64 -10.19 10.33 -4.75
CA THR A 64 -11.43 10.44 -3.96
C THR A 64 -11.27 11.25 -2.68
N GLY A 65 -10.12 11.18 -2.01
CA GLY A 65 -9.90 11.83 -0.71
C GLY A 65 -10.73 11.22 0.43
N GLU A 66 -10.47 11.70 1.63
CA GLU A 66 -11.28 11.38 2.81
C GLU A 66 -12.47 12.35 2.86
N GLY A 67 -13.66 11.86 2.43
CA GLY A 67 -14.90 12.61 2.55
C GLY A 67 -15.26 13.58 1.41
N GLU A 68 -14.32 13.90 0.52
CA GLU A 68 -14.59 14.71 -0.67
C GLU A 68 -13.99 14.04 -1.92
N ARG A 69 -14.80 13.94 -2.97
CA ARG A 69 -14.27 13.54 -4.29
C ARG A 69 -13.37 14.64 -4.81
N ARG A 70 -12.12 14.32 -5.07
CA ARG A 70 -11.16 15.24 -5.69
C ARG A 70 -11.37 15.38 -7.19
N VAL A 71 -11.86 14.30 -7.83
CA VAL A 71 -12.11 14.22 -9.26
C VAL A 71 -13.42 13.50 -9.51
N ASP A 72 -14.20 13.97 -10.46
CA ASP A 72 -15.36 13.22 -10.95
C ASP A 72 -14.89 12.02 -11.77
N LEU A 73 -15.17 10.82 -11.28
CA LEU A 73 -14.75 9.57 -11.93
C LEU A 73 -15.47 9.30 -13.26
N GLU A 74 -16.57 10.00 -13.55
CA GLU A 74 -17.25 9.94 -14.86
C GLU A 74 -16.54 10.84 -15.90
N ASP A 75 -15.79 11.87 -15.47
CA ASP A 75 -14.95 12.69 -16.35
C ASP A 75 -13.58 12.01 -16.58
N ARG A 76 -13.53 11.11 -17.55
CA ARG A 76 -12.30 10.38 -17.92
C ARG A 76 -11.12 11.29 -18.26
N GLN A 77 -11.38 12.51 -18.78
CA GLN A 77 -10.30 13.46 -19.11
C GLN A 77 -9.73 14.10 -17.84
N ALA A 78 -10.60 14.43 -16.87
CA ALA A 78 -10.15 14.92 -15.56
C ALA A 78 -9.37 13.82 -14.82
N VAL A 79 -9.87 12.58 -14.80
CA VAL A 79 -9.16 11.45 -14.19
C VAL A 79 -7.80 11.24 -14.84
N LYS A 80 -7.72 11.26 -16.18
CA LYS A 80 -6.45 11.11 -16.89
C LYS A 80 -5.45 12.19 -16.53
N ARG A 81 -5.88 13.46 -16.51
CA ARG A 81 -5.01 14.59 -16.13
C ARG A 81 -4.49 14.42 -14.70
N GLU A 82 -5.38 14.17 -13.74
CA GLU A 82 -4.99 14.01 -12.34
C GLU A 82 -4.04 12.83 -12.13
N LEU A 83 -4.28 11.70 -12.81
CA LEU A 83 -3.41 10.53 -12.76
C LEU A 83 -1.99 10.85 -13.28
N GLU A 84 -1.89 11.56 -14.40
CA GLU A 84 -0.61 12.00 -14.97
C GLU A 84 0.08 13.05 -14.06
N GLU A 85 -0.68 13.98 -13.48
CA GLU A 85 -0.18 14.98 -12.54
C GLU A 85 0.37 14.34 -11.27
N GLN A 86 -0.34 13.40 -10.66
CA GLN A 86 0.14 12.69 -9.47
C GLN A 86 1.37 11.84 -9.77
N PHE A 87 1.41 11.19 -10.93
CA PHE A 87 2.59 10.43 -11.34
C PHE A 87 3.82 11.33 -11.51
N ASN A 88 3.69 12.43 -12.23
CA ASN A 88 4.78 13.38 -12.41
C ASN A 88 5.23 13.99 -11.08
N ARG A 89 4.28 14.34 -10.21
CA ARG A 89 4.58 14.86 -8.87
C ARG A 89 5.32 13.84 -8.02
N PHE A 90 4.99 12.55 -8.12
CA PHE A 90 5.75 11.49 -7.45
C PHE A 90 7.22 11.51 -7.90
N VAL A 91 7.47 11.56 -9.21
CA VAL A 91 8.82 11.59 -9.78
C VAL A 91 9.57 12.84 -9.35
N ASP A 92 8.93 14.01 -9.39
CA ASP A 92 9.54 15.29 -8.97
C ASP A 92 9.93 15.27 -7.48
N LEU A 93 9.08 14.72 -6.61
CA LEU A 93 9.30 14.67 -5.17
C LEU A 93 10.36 13.65 -4.76
N THR A 94 10.38 12.49 -5.42
CA THR A 94 11.22 11.35 -5.02
C THR A 94 12.51 11.25 -5.83
N GLY A 95 12.56 11.80 -7.03
CA GLY A 95 13.66 11.67 -7.99
C GLY A 95 13.74 10.31 -8.68
N GLN A 96 12.69 9.47 -8.58
CA GLN A 96 12.67 8.11 -9.14
C GLN A 96 11.26 7.72 -9.59
N LEU A 97 11.16 6.68 -10.43
CA LEU A 97 9.87 6.07 -10.73
C LEU A 97 9.30 5.32 -9.53
N PRO A 98 7.97 5.23 -9.36
CA PRO A 98 7.38 4.38 -8.34
C PRO A 98 7.70 2.91 -8.63
N THR A 99 7.82 2.10 -7.57
CA THR A 99 8.07 0.66 -7.71
C THR A 99 6.82 -0.12 -8.13
N HIS A 100 5.65 0.44 -7.90
CA HIS A 100 4.34 -0.12 -8.26
C HIS A 100 3.27 0.98 -8.24
N LEU A 101 2.10 0.64 -8.74
CA LEU A 101 0.92 1.51 -8.77
C LEU A 101 -0.25 0.85 -8.05
N ASP A 102 -0.95 1.62 -7.27
CA ASP A 102 -2.26 1.29 -6.70
C ASP A 102 -3.09 2.56 -6.52
N SER A 103 -4.20 2.52 -5.82
CA SER A 103 -4.99 3.72 -5.56
C SER A 103 -5.80 3.62 -4.29
N HIS A 104 -6.01 4.75 -3.64
CA HIS A 104 -6.91 4.93 -2.53
C HIS A 104 -8.31 4.44 -2.90
N GLN A 105 -8.95 3.72 -1.97
CA GLN A 105 -10.27 3.10 -2.17
C GLN A 105 -10.37 2.21 -3.42
N HIS A 106 -9.24 1.69 -3.91
CA HIS A 106 -9.18 0.80 -5.08
C HIS A 106 -9.82 1.35 -6.37
N VAL A 107 -9.83 2.67 -6.56
CA VAL A 107 -10.42 3.34 -7.74
C VAL A 107 -9.86 2.78 -9.06
N HIS A 108 -8.62 2.30 -9.09
CA HIS A 108 -8.03 1.64 -10.25
C HIS A 108 -8.77 0.36 -10.71
N ARG A 109 -9.69 -0.17 -9.90
CA ARG A 109 -10.54 -1.32 -10.25
C ARG A 109 -11.92 -0.92 -10.76
N GLU A 110 -12.26 0.37 -10.74
CA GLU A 110 -13.51 0.87 -11.26
C GLU A 110 -13.55 0.76 -12.79
N PHE A 111 -14.70 0.30 -13.32
CA PHE A 111 -14.87 0.02 -14.74
C PHE A 111 -14.56 1.23 -15.64
N ASN A 112 -14.97 2.44 -15.20
CA ASN A 112 -14.86 3.64 -16.02
C ASN A 112 -13.42 4.14 -16.15
N VAL A 113 -12.55 3.89 -15.16
CA VAL A 113 -11.23 4.50 -15.08
C VAL A 113 -10.06 3.51 -15.05
N GLY A 114 -10.30 2.24 -14.72
CA GLY A 114 -9.26 1.23 -14.58
C GLY A 114 -8.32 1.11 -15.78
N HIS A 115 -8.86 1.26 -17.00
CA HIS A 115 -8.07 1.22 -18.23
C HIS A 115 -7.01 2.34 -18.33
N LEU A 116 -7.21 3.47 -17.63
CA LEU A 116 -6.23 4.57 -17.58
C LEU A 116 -5.03 4.18 -16.73
N PHE A 117 -5.27 3.51 -15.60
CA PHE A 117 -4.21 2.97 -14.75
C PHE A 117 -3.42 1.87 -15.46
N ILE A 118 -4.09 0.99 -16.19
CA ILE A 118 -3.43 -0.06 -17.00
C ILE A 118 -2.53 0.59 -18.06
N LYS A 119 -3.00 1.62 -18.76
CA LYS A 119 -2.19 2.35 -19.74
C LYS A 119 -0.95 2.99 -19.12
N LEU A 120 -1.08 3.61 -17.95
CA LEU A 120 0.04 4.20 -17.23
C LEU A 120 1.04 3.12 -16.80
N SER A 121 0.56 2.03 -16.21
CA SER A 121 1.35 0.87 -15.81
C SER A 121 2.17 0.31 -16.98
N LEU A 122 1.54 0.04 -18.11
CA LEU A 122 2.20 -0.47 -19.32
C LEU A 122 3.23 0.52 -19.88
N ARG A 123 2.91 1.82 -19.87
CA ARG A 123 3.82 2.86 -20.39
C ARG A 123 5.16 2.91 -19.67
N TYR A 124 5.17 2.65 -18.37
CA TYR A 124 6.37 2.74 -17.53
C TYR A 124 6.87 1.38 -17.04
N GLY A 125 6.27 0.26 -17.48
CA GLY A 125 6.66 -1.08 -17.07
C GLY A 125 6.45 -1.35 -15.57
N LEU A 126 5.43 -0.73 -14.96
CA LEU A 126 5.19 -0.81 -13.52
C LEU A 126 4.10 -1.84 -13.18
N PRO A 127 4.27 -2.66 -12.14
CA PRO A 127 3.20 -3.52 -11.67
C PRO A 127 2.04 -2.66 -11.14
N LEU A 128 0.83 -2.98 -11.59
CA LEU A 128 -0.42 -2.42 -11.06
C LEU A 128 -1.07 -3.47 -10.17
N ARG A 129 -1.41 -3.09 -8.94
CA ARG A 129 -2.10 -3.95 -7.97
C ARG A 129 -3.32 -4.65 -8.59
N GLY A 130 -3.36 -5.98 -8.47
CA GLY A 130 -4.44 -6.81 -9.02
C GLY A 130 -4.44 -7.01 -10.54
N TYR A 131 -3.47 -6.43 -11.27
CA TYR A 131 -3.30 -6.57 -12.71
C TYR A 131 -1.88 -7.00 -13.12
N SER A 132 -1.07 -7.46 -12.16
CA SER A 132 0.25 -8.02 -12.37
C SER A 132 0.27 -9.49 -11.95
N GLU A 133 1.43 -10.15 -12.06
CA GLU A 133 1.61 -11.53 -11.59
C GLU A 133 1.60 -11.65 -10.06
N VAL A 134 1.66 -10.52 -9.34
CA VAL A 134 1.54 -10.48 -7.89
C VAL A 134 0.09 -10.71 -7.50
N VAL A 135 -0.17 -11.79 -6.76
CA VAL A 135 -1.50 -12.12 -6.26
C VAL A 135 -1.87 -11.17 -5.14
N TYR A 136 -2.86 -10.32 -5.37
CA TYR A 136 -3.31 -9.35 -4.39
C TYR A 136 -4.25 -9.98 -3.35
N ASN A 137 -3.95 -9.79 -2.07
CA ASN A 137 -4.75 -10.20 -0.92
C ASN A 137 -5.18 -8.96 -0.11
N SER A 138 -6.47 -8.59 -0.23
CA SER A 138 -7.09 -7.45 0.45
C SER A 138 -7.72 -7.80 1.79
N ARG A 139 -7.54 -9.02 2.30
CA ARG A 139 -8.35 -9.53 3.42
C ARG A 139 -7.89 -9.03 4.80
N PHE A 140 -6.67 -8.55 4.92
CA PHE A 140 -6.18 -7.93 6.16
C PHE A 140 -6.69 -6.49 6.24
N TYR A 141 -7.97 -6.34 6.59
CA TYR A 141 -8.67 -5.06 6.67
C TYR A 141 -9.85 -5.15 7.65
N GLY A 142 -9.98 -4.19 8.55
CA GLY A 142 -10.92 -4.23 9.67
C GLY A 142 -12.35 -3.80 9.35
N GLN A 143 -12.61 -3.14 8.21
CA GLN A 143 -13.95 -2.61 7.89
C GLN A 143 -14.46 -3.14 6.54
N TRP A 144 -15.18 -4.25 6.56
CA TRP A 144 -15.85 -4.80 5.37
C TRP A 144 -17.16 -4.09 5.04
N GLU A 145 -17.73 -3.40 6.01
CA GLU A 145 -18.85 -2.49 5.88
C GLU A 145 -18.41 -1.14 6.46
N TYR A 146 -18.71 -0.05 5.76
CA TYR A 146 -18.28 1.30 6.13
C TYR A 146 -18.62 1.65 7.58
N GLY A 147 -17.62 2.03 8.35
CA GLY A 147 -17.74 2.38 9.76
C GLY A 147 -18.00 1.21 10.74
N LYS A 148 -18.01 -0.03 10.25
CA LYS A 148 -18.19 -1.22 11.11
C LYS A 148 -16.89 -2.00 11.19
N THR A 149 -16.25 -1.96 12.35
CA THR A 149 -15.00 -2.68 12.60
C THR A 149 -15.23 -4.11 13.01
N GLU A 150 -14.50 -5.01 12.37
CA GLU A 150 -14.38 -6.43 12.74
C GLU A 150 -12.91 -6.74 13.04
N GLU A 151 -12.49 -6.55 14.29
CA GLU A 151 -11.09 -6.72 14.74
C GLU A 151 -10.48 -8.08 14.39
N ARG A 152 -11.30 -9.12 14.28
CA ARG A 152 -10.82 -10.46 13.92
C ARG A 152 -10.00 -10.46 12.62
N TYR A 153 -10.33 -9.59 11.65
CA TYR A 153 -9.65 -9.52 10.35
C TYR A 153 -8.34 -8.73 10.35
N ILE A 154 -8.05 -8.04 11.45
CA ILE A 154 -6.78 -7.32 11.68
C ILE A 154 -6.01 -7.88 12.88
N SER A 155 -6.40 -9.09 13.35
CA SER A 155 -5.73 -9.78 14.45
C SER A 155 -4.44 -10.45 13.98
N VAL A 156 -3.55 -10.74 14.94
CA VAL A 156 -2.33 -11.53 14.74
C VAL A 156 -2.65 -12.90 14.15
N GLU A 157 -3.67 -13.57 14.67
CA GLU A 157 -4.11 -14.89 14.25
C GLU A 157 -4.57 -14.91 12.79
N PHE A 158 -5.31 -13.87 12.40
CA PHE A 158 -5.78 -13.76 11.03
C PHE A 158 -4.63 -13.46 10.05
N LEU A 159 -3.71 -12.55 10.41
CA LEU A 159 -2.51 -12.27 9.61
C LEU A 159 -1.66 -13.53 9.40
N ILE A 160 -1.45 -14.32 10.48
CA ILE A 160 -0.78 -15.62 10.40
C ILE A 160 -1.52 -16.56 9.44
N SER A 161 -2.85 -16.60 9.49
CA SER A 161 -3.63 -17.44 8.59
C SER A 161 -3.46 -17.04 7.12
N LEU A 162 -3.37 -15.75 6.83
CA LEU A 162 -3.12 -15.22 5.48
C LEU A 162 -1.72 -15.57 4.97
N LEU A 163 -0.70 -15.45 5.83
CA LEU A 163 0.68 -15.84 5.50
C LEU A 163 0.77 -17.33 5.18
N LYS A 164 0.18 -18.19 6.00
CA LYS A 164 0.13 -19.65 5.76
C LYS A 164 -0.67 -20.03 4.49
N ALA A 165 -1.68 -19.24 4.15
CA ALA A 165 -2.49 -19.44 2.95
C ALA A 165 -1.85 -18.87 1.67
N ALA A 166 -0.75 -18.13 1.79
CA ALA A 166 -0.03 -17.59 0.63
C ALA A 166 0.47 -18.72 -0.27
N LYS A 167 0.09 -18.66 -1.55
CA LYS A 167 0.44 -19.71 -2.52
C LYS A 167 1.88 -19.56 -3.02
N ARG A 168 2.38 -20.59 -3.69
CA ARG A 168 3.65 -20.48 -4.46
C ARG A 168 3.54 -19.34 -5.46
N GLY A 169 4.59 -18.53 -5.56
CA GLY A 169 4.64 -17.32 -6.35
C GLY A 169 4.82 -16.10 -5.45
N ILE A 170 4.29 -14.97 -5.86
CA ILE A 170 4.38 -13.72 -5.12
C ILE A 170 2.97 -13.30 -4.69
N THR A 171 2.78 -13.04 -3.40
CA THR A 171 1.53 -12.53 -2.84
C THR A 171 1.77 -11.16 -2.21
N GLU A 172 0.93 -10.19 -2.54
CA GLU A 172 0.84 -8.93 -1.81
C GLU A 172 -0.24 -9.04 -0.74
N ILE A 173 0.10 -8.66 0.50
CA ILE A 173 -0.86 -8.39 1.57
C ILE A 173 -0.87 -6.87 1.79
N ALA A 174 -2.01 -6.22 1.51
CA ALA A 174 -2.18 -4.80 1.82
C ALA A 174 -2.51 -4.61 3.30
N CYS A 175 -2.03 -3.51 3.88
CA CYS A 175 -2.29 -3.12 5.26
C CYS A 175 -2.29 -1.60 5.41
N HIS A 176 -2.82 -1.11 6.55
CA HIS A 176 -3.00 0.31 6.82
C HIS A 176 -2.49 0.69 8.23
N PRO A 177 -1.24 0.36 8.61
CA PRO A 177 -0.74 0.68 9.94
C PRO A 177 -0.61 2.19 10.15
N GLY A 178 -0.88 2.65 11.37
CA GLY A 178 -0.75 4.05 11.71
C GLY A 178 -0.88 4.26 13.21
N TYR A 179 -0.47 5.44 13.68
CA TYR A 179 -0.81 5.95 14.99
C TYR A 179 -1.98 6.90 14.87
N VAL A 180 -2.93 6.80 15.78
CA VAL A 180 -4.03 7.77 15.90
C VAL A 180 -3.48 9.14 16.28
N VAL A 181 -3.92 10.18 15.58
CA VAL A 181 -3.61 11.58 15.90
C VAL A 181 -4.92 12.36 16.02
N ALA A 182 -4.99 13.26 17.00
CA ALA A 182 -6.24 13.94 17.35
C ALA A 182 -6.79 14.83 16.21
N GLU A 183 -5.88 15.39 15.40
CA GLU A 183 -6.21 16.32 14.32
C GLU A 183 -6.69 15.62 13.05
N PHE A 184 -6.53 14.30 12.97
CA PHE A 184 -6.91 13.49 11.82
C PHE A 184 -7.75 12.31 12.29
N ASN A 185 -9.05 12.36 12.00
CA ASN A 185 -10.02 11.35 12.44
C ASN A 185 -10.77 10.75 11.23
N PRO A 186 -10.11 9.95 10.40
CA PRO A 186 -10.77 9.21 9.32
C PRO A 186 -11.66 8.11 9.88
N VAL A 187 -12.55 7.56 9.05
CA VAL A 187 -13.42 6.44 9.45
C VAL A 187 -12.60 5.21 9.84
N TYR A 188 -11.50 4.94 9.14
CA TYR A 188 -10.53 3.90 9.47
C TYR A 188 -9.39 4.53 10.27
N ASN A 189 -9.48 4.52 11.58
CA ASN A 189 -8.59 5.26 12.46
C ASN A 189 -7.88 4.37 13.49
N TRP A 190 -8.56 3.97 14.55
CA TRP A 190 -7.96 3.16 15.62
C TRP A 190 -7.59 1.74 15.15
N GLU A 191 -8.22 1.22 14.11
CA GLU A 191 -7.88 -0.03 13.45
C GLU A 191 -6.43 -0.04 12.96
N ARG A 192 -5.91 1.12 12.58
CA ARG A 192 -4.51 1.28 12.14
C ARG A 192 -3.51 0.92 13.22
N GLU A 193 -3.82 1.22 14.49
CA GLU A 193 -2.97 0.81 15.60
C GLU A 193 -3.08 -0.70 15.89
N VAL A 194 -4.24 -1.30 15.67
CA VAL A 194 -4.41 -2.75 15.78
C VAL A 194 -3.61 -3.46 14.67
N GLU A 195 -3.71 -2.98 13.44
CA GLU A 195 -2.88 -3.49 12.34
C GLU A 195 -1.39 -3.35 12.64
N LEU A 196 -0.95 -2.18 13.13
CA LEU A 196 0.44 -1.95 13.52
C LEU A 196 0.91 -2.97 14.55
N LYS A 197 0.12 -3.21 15.61
CA LYS A 197 0.42 -4.21 16.63
C LYS A 197 0.50 -5.63 16.06
N ALA A 198 -0.37 -5.98 15.12
CA ALA A 198 -0.32 -7.28 14.45
C ALA A 198 0.93 -7.42 13.57
N LEU A 199 1.23 -6.41 12.74
CA LEU A 199 2.37 -6.39 11.83
C LEU A 199 3.73 -6.44 12.54
N THR A 200 3.81 -5.92 13.76
CA THR A 200 5.04 -5.90 14.58
C THR A 200 5.11 -7.04 15.59
N ASN A 201 4.11 -7.93 15.65
CA ASN A 201 4.07 -9.03 16.61
C ASN A 201 5.16 -10.07 16.31
N PRO A 202 6.00 -10.45 17.30
CA PRO A 202 7.08 -11.44 17.11
C PRO A 202 6.60 -12.80 16.58
N ARG A 203 5.39 -13.25 16.95
CA ARG A 203 4.82 -14.51 16.45
C ARG A 203 4.65 -14.55 14.95
N VAL A 204 4.38 -13.39 14.32
CA VAL A 204 4.25 -13.28 12.87
C VAL A 204 5.59 -13.53 12.20
N LYS A 205 6.68 -12.97 12.74
CA LYS A 205 8.04 -13.22 12.22
C LYS A 205 8.43 -14.70 12.37
N SER A 206 8.14 -15.31 13.52
CA SER A 206 8.41 -16.74 13.72
C SER A 206 7.69 -17.62 12.68
N VAL A 207 6.43 -17.31 12.38
CA VAL A 207 5.68 -18.06 11.35
C VAL A 207 6.26 -17.88 9.96
N ILE A 208 6.72 -16.67 9.61
CA ILE A 208 7.39 -16.40 8.32
C ILE A 208 8.63 -17.30 8.16
N GLU A 209 9.44 -17.42 9.23
CA GLU A 209 10.61 -18.30 9.26
C GLU A 209 10.23 -19.77 9.17
N GLU A 210 9.25 -20.23 9.98
CA GLU A 210 8.76 -21.63 10.01
C GLU A 210 8.19 -22.09 8.66
N GLU A 211 7.45 -21.21 7.96
CA GLU A 211 6.84 -21.53 6.67
C GLU A 211 7.80 -21.28 5.48
N GLY A 212 9.03 -20.82 5.73
CA GLY A 212 10.02 -20.53 4.69
C GLY A 212 9.59 -19.42 3.72
N ILE A 213 8.78 -18.46 4.21
CA ILE A 213 8.32 -17.33 3.44
C ILE A 213 9.45 -16.33 3.29
N GLN A 214 9.67 -15.85 2.07
CA GLN A 214 10.63 -14.79 1.80
C GLN A 214 9.90 -13.46 1.66
N LEU A 215 10.14 -12.54 2.59
CA LEU A 215 9.68 -11.16 2.46
C LEU A 215 10.52 -10.47 1.40
N ILE A 216 9.84 -9.87 0.43
CA ILE A 216 10.44 -9.06 -0.63
C ILE A 216 9.67 -7.74 -0.76
N ASN A 217 10.27 -6.75 -1.38
CA ASN A 217 9.59 -5.53 -1.76
C ASN A 217 9.31 -5.49 -3.27
N TYR A 218 8.63 -4.46 -3.76
CA TYR A 218 8.33 -4.33 -5.19
C TYR A 218 9.57 -4.02 -6.05
N GLN A 219 10.66 -3.47 -5.50
CA GLN A 219 11.92 -3.35 -6.23
C GLN A 219 12.55 -4.72 -6.48
N ASP A 220 12.50 -5.62 -5.49
CA ASP A 220 12.98 -6.99 -5.66
C ASP A 220 12.16 -7.75 -6.70
N TYR A 221 10.85 -7.50 -6.75
CA TYR A 221 9.98 -8.05 -7.80
C TYR A 221 10.42 -7.58 -9.19
N LEU A 222 10.62 -6.28 -9.39
CA LEU A 222 11.04 -5.72 -10.68
C LEU A 222 12.40 -6.29 -11.13
N ARG A 223 13.38 -6.36 -10.23
CA ARG A 223 14.71 -6.97 -10.55
C ARG A 223 14.62 -8.43 -10.96
N ARG A 224 13.67 -9.18 -10.38
CA ARG A 224 13.46 -10.61 -10.74
C ARG A 224 12.80 -10.74 -12.10
N ALA A 225 11.89 -9.84 -12.45
CA ALA A 225 11.22 -9.83 -13.74
C ALA A 225 12.17 -9.46 -14.90
N GLU A 226 13.23 -8.68 -14.64
CA GLU A 226 14.26 -8.34 -15.63
C GLU A 226 15.21 -9.51 -15.96
N VAL A 227 15.30 -10.50 -15.08
CA VAL A 227 16.25 -11.62 -15.20
C VAL A 227 15.56 -12.91 -15.71
N ALA A 228 14.25 -12.95 -15.74
CA ALA A 228 13.43 -14.09 -16.16
C ALA A 228 13.08 -14.04 -17.65
#